data_a83697f2214933e2c9e42b0e6de75f1f
#
_entry.id   a83697f2214933e2c9e42b0e6de75f1f
#
_cell.length_a   1.000
_cell.length_b   1.000
_cell.length_c   1.000
_cell.angle_alpha   90.00
_cell.angle_beta   90.00
_cell.angle_gamma   90.00
#
_symmetry.space_group_name_H-M   'P 1'
#
loop_
_entity.id
_entity.type
_entity.pdbx_description
1 polymer ?
#
loop_
_entity_poly.entity_id
_entity_poly.type
_entity_poly.pdbx_seq_one_letter_code
_entity_poly.pdbx_strand_id
1 'polypeptide(L)'
;MEKNILVRWNYTHEEWRIFLRWKLLRKSYFHYLIHLSRPKQKKIPEILITHLQVWTDDKHEHFHSNGRSLKRINIKDEGKLNVMQIVYEQQLQNGVFDKDIHVPVPKGKLKEAIEVEERLNLIHLS
;
A
#
# COMPACT_ATOMS: atom_id res chain seq x y z
N MET A 1 -3.09 14.53 15.19
CA MET A 1 -3.10 15.63 14.21
C MET A 1 -2.65 15.14 12.85
N GLU A 2 -3.43 15.47 11.88
CA GLU A 2 -3.14 15.05 10.52
C GLU A 2 -2.16 15.99 9.87
N LYS A 3 -1.07 15.44 9.39
CA LYS A 3 -0.05 16.25 8.76
C LYS A 3 0.26 15.69 7.38
N ASN A 4 0.16 16.54 6.38
CA ASN A 4 0.63 16.17 5.06
C ASN A 4 -0.04 14.92 4.50
N ILE A 5 -1.34 14.79 4.75
CA ILE A 5 -2.11 13.71 4.13
C ILE A 5 -2.18 14.01 2.65
N LEU A 6 -1.68 13.10 1.84
CA LEU A 6 -1.68 13.25 0.40
C LEU A 6 -2.98 12.72 -0.19
N VAL A 7 -3.51 11.65 0.37
CA VAL A 7 -4.75 11.08 -0.13
C VAL A 7 -5.40 10.24 0.97
N ARG A 8 -6.73 10.16 0.89
CA ARG A 8 -7.54 9.33 1.76
C ARG A 8 -8.47 8.52 0.86
N TRP A 9 -8.34 7.20 0.93
CA TRP A 9 -9.10 6.32 0.04
C TRP A 9 -10.00 5.39 0.82
N ASN A 10 -11.22 5.25 0.32
CA ASN A 10 -12.19 4.26 0.80
C ASN A 10 -12.48 3.30 -0.33
N TYR A 11 -12.93 2.10 0.01
CA TYR A 11 -13.10 1.03 -0.95
C TYR A 11 -14.47 0.40 -0.84
N THR A 12 -14.97 -0.15 -1.94
CA THR A 12 -16.15 -1.00 -1.90
C THR A 12 -15.75 -2.39 -1.40
N HIS A 13 -16.75 -3.19 -1.02
CA HIS A 13 -16.49 -4.57 -0.63
C HIS A 13 -15.80 -5.34 -1.74
N GLU A 14 -16.25 -5.13 -2.96
CA GLU A 14 -15.68 -5.84 -4.10
C GLU A 14 -14.22 -5.45 -4.34
N GLU A 15 -13.92 -4.16 -4.29
CA GLU A 15 -12.55 -3.69 -4.48
C GLU A 15 -11.62 -4.28 -3.43
N TRP A 16 -12.05 -4.27 -2.18
CA TRP A 16 -11.21 -4.77 -1.11
C TRP A 16 -11.03 -6.27 -1.21
N ARG A 17 -12.10 -6.99 -1.58
CA ARG A 17 -12.01 -8.43 -1.76
C ARG A 17 -11.04 -8.80 -2.88
N ILE A 18 -11.10 -8.08 -4.00
CA ILE A 18 -10.20 -8.32 -5.12
C ILE A 18 -8.76 -8.10 -4.69
N PHE A 19 -8.52 -7.03 -3.94
CA PHE A 19 -7.18 -6.72 -3.47
C PHE A 19 -6.65 -7.80 -2.52
N LEU A 20 -7.45 -8.23 -1.56
CA LEU A 20 -7.02 -9.26 -0.63
C LEU A 20 -6.71 -10.56 -1.34
N ARG A 21 -7.53 -10.93 -2.31
CA ARG A 21 -7.31 -12.14 -3.09
C ARG A 21 -6.00 -12.05 -3.87
N TRP A 22 -5.79 -10.92 -4.52
CA TRP A 22 -4.56 -10.69 -5.27
C TRP A 22 -3.33 -10.80 -4.35
N LYS A 23 -3.42 -10.16 -3.18
CA LYS A 23 -2.31 -10.15 -2.24
C LYS A 23 -2.01 -11.54 -1.69
N LEU A 24 -3.03 -12.31 -1.40
CA LEU A 24 -2.84 -13.66 -0.89
C LEU A 24 -2.23 -14.59 -1.94
N LEU A 25 -2.67 -14.46 -3.18
CA LEU A 25 -2.15 -15.30 -4.26
C LEU A 25 -0.68 -14.99 -4.54
N ARG A 26 -0.24 -13.78 -4.30
CA ARG A 26 1.16 -13.43 -4.46
C ARG A 26 2.04 -14.11 -3.42
N LYS A 27 1.49 -14.41 -2.24
CA LYS A 27 2.27 -15.06 -1.20
C LYS A 27 2.39 -16.55 -1.46
N SER A 28 1.28 -17.24 -1.50
CA SER A 28 1.28 -18.65 -1.87
C SER A 28 -0.17 -19.11 -1.96
N TYR A 29 -0.37 -20.15 -2.77
CA TYR A 29 -1.69 -20.73 -2.90
C TYR A 29 -2.13 -21.36 -1.57
N PHE A 30 -1.18 -21.90 -0.83
CA PHE A 30 -1.48 -22.50 0.47
C PHE A 30 -2.03 -21.46 1.45
N HIS A 31 -1.41 -20.30 1.50
CA HIS A 31 -1.90 -19.20 2.35
C HIS A 31 -3.30 -18.77 1.93
N TYR A 32 -3.55 -18.75 0.62
CA TYR A 32 -4.86 -18.39 0.11
C TYR A 32 -5.93 -19.35 0.60
N LEU A 33 -5.65 -20.66 0.54
CA LEU A 33 -6.60 -21.67 0.99
C LEU A 33 -6.87 -21.57 2.49
N ILE A 34 -5.83 -21.36 3.28
CA ILE A 34 -6.00 -21.19 4.72
C ILE A 34 -6.86 -19.98 5.02
N HIS A 35 -6.60 -18.88 4.32
CA HIS A 35 -7.35 -17.65 4.56
C HIS A 35 -8.83 -17.80 4.23
N LEU A 36 -9.15 -18.59 3.21
CA LEU A 36 -10.53 -18.81 2.83
C LEU A 36 -11.33 -19.50 3.93
N SER A 37 -10.67 -20.30 4.76
CA SER A 37 -11.36 -21.03 5.82
C SER A 37 -11.58 -20.19 7.08
N ARG A 38 -11.08 -18.96 7.11
CA ARG A 38 -11.24 -18.08 8.25
C ARG A 38 -12.47 -17.20 8.10
N PRO A 39 -13.03 -16.73 9.21
CA PRO A 39 -14.13 -15.78 9.13
C PRO A 39 -13.71 -14.56 8.33
N LYS A 40 -14.61 -14.06 7.52
CA LYS A 40 -14.31 -12.90 6.70
C LYS A 40 -14.17 -11.66 7.56
N GLN A 41 -13.28 -10.78 7.15
CA GLN A 41 -13.15 -9.50 7.80
C GLN A 41 -14.43 -8.70 7.57
N LYS A 42 -14.96 -8.14 8.64
CA LYS A 42 -16.25 -7.47 8.58
C LYS A 42 -16.13 -6.01 8.16
N LYS A 43 -14.99 -5.41 8.40
CA LYS A 43 -14.82 -3.99 8.15
C LYS A 43 -13.78 -3.76 7.07
N ILE A 44 -14.12 -2.88 6.14
CA ILE A 44 -13.18 -2.46 5.09
C ILE A 44 -12.41 -1.26 5.64
N PRO A 45 -11.08 -1.31 5.63
CA PRO A 45 -10.31 -0.20 6.19
C PRO A 45 -10.32 1.00 5.27
N GLU A 46 -10.06 2.15 5.86
CA GLU A 46 -9.72 3.35 5.13
C GLU A 46 -8.20 3.44 5.06
N ILE A 47 -7.68 3.84 3.90
CA ILE A 47 -6.23 3.99 3.74
C ILE A 47 -5.91 5.45 3.55
N LEU A 48 -4.92 5.91 4.32
CA LEU A 48 -4.36 7.25 4.20
C LEU A 48 -2.91 7.13 3.79
N ILE A 49 -2.48 7.97 2.86
CA ILE A 49 -1.07 8.04 2.50
C ILE A 49 -0.59 9.44 2.85
N THR A 50 0.47 9.50 3.66
CA THR A 50 1.12 10.74 4.00
C THR A 50 2.49 10.79 3.32
N HIS A 51 3.25 11.84 3.59
CA HIS A 51 4.57 11.94 2.97
C HIS A 51 5.60 11.01 3.60
N LEU A 52 5.27 10.31 4.70
CA LEU A 52 6.20 9.41 5.37
C LEU A 52 5.67 8.01 5.60
N GLN A 53 4.36 7.81 5.53
CA GLN A 53 3.79 6.54 5.97
C GLN A 53 2.43 6.27 5.33
N VAL A 54 2.03 5.01 5.39
CA VAL A 54 0.69 4.58 4.97
C VAL A 54 -0.06 4.11 6.21
N TRP A 55 -1.26 4.63 6.38
CA TRP A 55 -2.15 4.21 7.46
C TRP A 55 -3.26 3.34 6.92
N THR A 56 -3.51 2.23 7.59
CA THR A 56 -4.64 1.35 7.31
C THR A 56 -5.46 1.32 8.59
N ASP A 57 -6.48 2.16 8.66
CA ASP A 57 -7.20 2.47 9.89
C ASP A 57 -6.22 2.95 10.96
N ASP A 58 -6.05 2.20 12.06
CA ASP A 58 -5.17 2.60 13.14
C ASP A 58 -3.77 1.99 13.06
N LYS A 59 -3.49 1.23 12.02
CA LYS A 59 -2.16 0.66 11.81
C LYS A 59 -1.42 1.47 10.77
N HIS A 60 -0.12 1.55 10.91
CA HIS A 60 0.67 2.31 9.95
C HIS A 60 2.00 1.65 9.67
N GLU A 61 2.54 1.97 8.51
CA GLU A 61 3.86 1.51 8.10
C GLU A 61 4.62 2.69 7.52
N HIS A 62 5.78 2.98 8.10
CA HIS A 62 6.66 4.03 7.61
C HIS A 62 7.41 3.55 6.38
N PHE A 63 7.57 4.42 5.40
CA PHE A 63 8.43 4.11 4.25
C PHE A 63 9.59 5.09 4.13
N HIS A 64 9.69 6.07 5.01
CA HIS A 64 10.79 7.03 4.96
C HIS A 64 11.00 7.64 6.33
N SER A 65 11.62 6.92 7.25
CA SER A 65 12.02 7.38 8.57
C SER A 65 12.63 6.20 9.33
N ASN A 66 13.38 6.49 10.38
CA ASN A 66 13.88 5.46 11.29
C ASN A 66 14.62 4.32 10.57
N GLY A 67 15.57 4.67 9.73
CA GLY A 67 16.35 3.67 9.01
C GLY A 67 15.67 3.16 7.76
N ARG A 68 14.59 3.78 7.35
CA ARG A 68 13.88 3.45 6.12
C ARG A 68 13.96 4.60 5.15
N SER A 69 14.15 4.28 3.88
CA SER A 69 14.25 5.28 2.82
C SER A 69 13.41 4.88 1.64
N LEU A 70 12.57 5.76 1.17
CA LEU A 70 11.77 5.51 -0.02
C LEU A 70 12.70 5.28 -1.21
N LYS A 71 12.44 4.23 -1.97
CA LYS A 71 13.25 3.86 -3.11
C LYS A 71 12.55 4.14 -4.42
N ARG A 72 11.30 3.73 -4.55
CA ARG A 72 10.52 4.01 -5.76
C ARG A 72 9.05 3.75 -5.52
N ILE A 73 8.24 4.32 -6.38
CA ILE A 73 6.79 4.11 -6.36
C ILE A 73 6.37 3.73 -7.76
N ASN A 74 5.56 2.68 -7.86
CA ASN A 74 5.01 2.21 -9.12
C ASN A 74 3.51 2.05 -8.99
N ILE A 75 2.79 2.34 -10.06
CA ILE A 75 1.37 2.02 -10.13
C ILE A 75 1.22 0.94 -11.18
N LYS A 76 0.73 -0.21 -10.76
CA LYS A 76 0.65 -1.39 -11.61
C LYS A 76 -0.80 -1.71 -11.94
N ASP A 77 -1.05 -2.04 -13.19
CA ASP A 77 -2.35 -2.53 -13.64
C ASP A 77 -2.36 -4.04 -13.40
N GLU A 78 -3.17 -4.49 -12.45
CA GLU A 78 -3.25 -5.90 -12.11
C GLU A 78 -4.52 -6.53 -12.68
N GLY A 79 -5.08 -5.93 -13.73
CA GLY A 79 -6.26 -6.45 -14.38
C GLY A 79 -7.52 -5.82 -13.83
N LYS A 80 -8.03 -6.36 -12.75
CA LYS A 80 -9.28 -5.89 -12.18
C LYS A 80 -9.11 -4.67 -11.28
N LEU A 81 -7.88 -4.33 -10.93
CA LEU A 81 -7.62 -3.13 -10.15
C LEU A 81 -6.19 -2.68 -10.41
N ASN A 82 -5.94 -1.41 -10.08
CA ASN A 82 -4.58 -0.87 -10.06
C ASN A 82 -4.07 -0.93 -8.63
N VAL A 83 -2.77 -1.20 -8.49
CA VAL A 83 -2.14 -1.28 -7.18
C VAL A 83 -0.93 -0.36 -7.16
N MET A 84 -0.86 0.49 -6.16
CA MET A 84 0.31 1.33 -5.93
C MET A 84 1.30 0.54 -5.09
N GLN A 85 2.51 0.38 -5.60
CA GLN A 85 3.58 -0.29 -4.88
C GLN A 85 4.58 0.76 -4.41
N ILE A 86 4.76 0.85 -3.11
CA ILE A 86 5.73 1.76 -2.51
C ILE A 86 6.89 0.90 -2.01
N VAL A 87 8.05 1.07 -2.62
CA VAL A 87 9.24 0.28 -2.28
C VAL A 87 10.17 1.14 -1.46
N TYR A 88 10.60 0.62 -0.32
CA TYR A 88 11.55 1.33 0.52
C TYR A 88 12.65 0.37 0.96
N GLU A 89 13.80 0.95 1.31
CA GLU A 89 14.92 0.21 1.87
C GLU A 89 14.89 0.33 3.37
N GLN A 90 15.18 -0.77 4.05
CA GLN A 90 15.30 -0.77 5.50
C GLN A 90 16.69 -1.22 5.89
N GLN A 91 17.36 -0.41 6.71
CA GLN A 91 18.66 -0.77 7.27
C GLN A 91 18.46 -1.56 8.54
N LEU A 92 19.12 -2.72 8.59
CA LEU A 92 19.14 -3.58 9.77
C LEU A 92 20.60 -3.89 10.05
N GLN A 93 20.86 -4.51 11.21
CA GLN A 93 22.22 -4.83 11.58
C GLN A 93 22.92 -5.71 10.56
N ASN A 94 22.19 -6.60 9.93
CA ASN A 94 22.76 -7.57 9.00
C ASN A 94 22.63 -7.15 7.53
N GLY A 95 22.31 -5.90 7.27
CA GLY A 95 22.28 -5.43 5.88
C GLY A 95 21.15 -4.49 5.58
N VAL A 96 20.97 -4.23 4.28
CA VAL A 96 19.92 -3.37 3.76
C VAL A 96 18.97 -4.24 2.96
N PHE A 97 17.68 -4.09 3.23
CA PHE A 97 16.66 -4.95 2.61
C PHE A 97 15.58 -4.09 1.97
N ASP A 98 15.12 -4.51 0.79
CA ASP A 98 13.98 -3.88 0.15
C ASP A 98 12.71 -4.44 0.72
N LYS A 99 11.76 -3.55 1.02
CA LYS A 99 10.41 -3.91 1.45
C LYS A 99 9.42 -3.12 0.65
N ASP A 100 8.19 -3.59 0.60
CA ASP A 100 7.19 -2.86 -0.14
C ASP A 100 5.86 -2.86 0.57
N ILE A 101 5.08 -1.82 0.25
CA ILE A 101 3.71 -1.66 0.69
C ILE A 101 2.85 -1.64 -0.54
N HIS A 102 1.77 -2.40 -0.54
CA HIS A 102 0.82 -2.41 -1.64
C HIS A 102 -0.47 -1.73 -1.21
N VAL A 103 -0.89 -0.76 -2.00
CA VAL A 103 -2.11 0.00 -1.72
C VAL A 103 -3.01 -0.10 -2.95
N PRO A 104 -4.21 -0.66 -2.79
CA PRO A 104 -5.12 -0.71 -3.94
C PRO A 104 -5.62 0.69 -4.28
N VAL A 105 -5.75 0.97 -5.57
CA VAL A 105 -6.25 2.25 -6.04
C VAL A 105 -7.74 2.08 -6.28
N PRO A 106 -8.60 2.85 -5.59
CA PRO A 106 -10.04 2.72 -5.80
C PRO A 106 -10.42 3.06 -7.24
N LYS A 107 -11.50 2.48 -7.70
CA LYS A 107 -11.98 2.72 -9.04
C LYS A 107 -12.21 4.22 -9.26
N GLY A 108 -11.67 4.72 -10.36
CA GLY A 108 -11.81 6.14 -10.69
C GLY A 108 -10.81 7.05 -10.01
N LYS A 109 -9.86 6.51 -9.26
CA LYS A 109 -8.90 7.32 -8.50
C LYS A 109 -7.47 7.23 -9.06
N LEU A 110 -7.32 6.74 -10.28
CA LEU A 110 -5.98 6.61 -10.86
C LEU A 110 -5.26 7.96 -10.93
N LYS A 111 -5.99 9.02 -11.26
CA LYS A 111 -5.37 10.34 -11.34
C LYS A 111 -4.82 10.77 -9.98
N GLU A 112 -5.58 10.52 -8.91
CA GLU A 112 -5.08 10.83 -7.56
C GLU A 112 -3.84 10.02 -7.23
N ALA A 113 -3.82 8.75 -7.65
CA ALA A 113 -2.65 7.90 -7.39
C ALA A 113 -1.41 8.44 -8.10
N ILE A 114 -1.56 8.88 -9.33
CA ILE A 114 -0.45 9.47 -10.07
C ILE A 114 0.05 10.73 -9.39
N GLU A 115 -0.87 11.55 -8.87
CA GLU A 115 -0.49 12.75 -8.15
C GLU A 115 0.29 12.43 -6.88
N VAL A 116 -0.11 11.37 -6.16
CA VAL A 116 0.62 10.94 -4.97
C VAL A 116 2.02 10.49 -5.35
N GLU A 117 2.13 9.71 -6.42
CA GLU A 117 3.42 9.25 -6.89
C GLU A 117 4.33 10.43 -7.20
N GLU A 118 3.83 11.41 -7.92
CA GLU A 118 4.62 12.58 -8.28
C GLU A 118 5.05 13.37 -7.06
N ARG A 119 4.15 13.54 -6.10
CA ARG A 119 4.48 14.29 -4.89
C ARG A 119 5.54 13.59 -4.06
N LEU A 120 5.41 12.28 -3.89
CA LEU A 120 6.39 11.55 -3.10
C LEU A 120 7.75 11.54 -3.79
N ASN A 121 7.76 11.46 -5.13
CA ASN A 121 9.01 11.56 -5.86
C ASN A 121 9.66 12.91 -5.66
N LEU A 122 8.90 13.99 -5.69
CA LEU A 122 9.44 15.33 -5.47
C LEU A 122 9.98 15.49 -4.06
N ILE A 123 9.29 14.96 -3.08
CA ILE A 123 9.69 15.12 -1.69
C ILE A 123 10.95 14.32 -1.36
N HIS A 124 11.03 13.07 -1.85
CA HIS A 124 12.07 12.15 -1.38
C HIS A 124 13.10 11.76 -2.43
N LEU A 125 12.77 11.84 -3.71
CA LEU A 125 13.61 11.25 -4.75
C LEU A 125 14.14 12.25 -5.79
N SER A 126 13.84 13.52 -5.61
CA SER A 126 14.36 14.53 -6.55
C SER A 126 15.61 15.21 -6.02
#